data_82c783f14ed9536f2cd2355622166966
#
_entry.id   82c783f14ed9536f2cd2355622166966
#
_cell.length_a   1.000
_cell.length_b   1.000
_cell.length_c   1.000
_cell.angle_alpha   90.00
_cell.angle_beta   90.00
_cell.angle_gamma   90.00
#
_symmetry.space_group_name_H-M   'P 1'
#
loop_
_entity.id
_entity.type
_entity.pdbx_description
1 polymer ?
#
loop_
_entity_poly.entity_id
_entity_poly.type
_entity_poly.pdbx_seq_one_letter_code
_entity_poly.pdbx_strand_id
1 'polypeptide(L)' 'MTGKLSWTHYCELLSISDKDKRSFYEKEAVNAGWSVREMKRQIDSSLFERLLLSRGD' A
#
# COMPACT_ATOMS: atom_id res chain seq x y z
N MET A 1 13.01 10.27 11.26
CA MET A 1 12.29 9.87 11.24
C MET A 1 12.01 8.86 10.65
N THR A 2 11.67 8.11 10.95
CA THR A 2 11.49 6.96 10.35
C THR A 2 10.14 6.52 10.50
N GLY A 3 9.66 5.67 9.72
CA GLY A 3 8.35 5.12 9.82
C GLY A 3 7.25 6.05 9.37
N LYS A 4 7.61 7.24 8.97
CA LYS A 4 6.61 8.13 8.50
C LYS A 4 6.56 8.16 7.02
N LEU A 5 5.36 8.23 6.47
CA LEU A 5 5.18 8.31 5.05
C LEU A 5 5.33 9.76 4.61
N SER A 6 5.87 9.94 3.43
CA SER A 6 6.01 11.28 2.89
C SER A 6 4.70 11.68 2.25
N TRP A 7 4.61 12.94 1.88
CA TRP A 7 3.43 13.44 1.21
C TRP A 7 3.14 12.66 -0.07
N THR A 8 4.19 12.28 -0.76
CA THR A 8 4.03 11.53 -2.01
C THR A 8 3.40 10.16 -1.77
N HIS A 9 3.76 9.52 -0.67
CA HIS A 9 3.12 8.26 -0.31
C HIS A 9 1.62 8.47 -0.15
N TYR A 10 1.27 9.54 0.51
CA TYR A 10 -0.12 9.86 0.73
C TYR A 10 -0.86 10.07 -0.58
N CYS A 11 -0.24 10.77 -1.51
CA CYS A 11 -0.85 11.00 -2.81
C CYS A 11 -1.15 9.69 -3.52
N GLU A 12 -0.24 8.74 -3.43
CA GLU A 12 -0.47 7.43 -4.03
C GLU A 12 -1.63 6.72 -3.37
N LEU A 13 -1.70 6.82 -2.06
CA LEU A 13 -2.79 6.19 -1.33
C LEU A 13 -4.13 6.81 -1.68
N LEU A 14 -4.15 8.10 -1.89
CA LEU A 14 -5.38 8.80 -2.20
C LEU A 14 -5.96 8.36 -3.54
N SER A 15 -5.13 7.81 -4.40
CA SER A 15 -5.62 7.34 -5.69
C SER A 15 -6.37 6.03 -5.55
N ILE A 16 -6.30 5.41 -4.39
CA ILE A 16 -7.02 4.17 -4.13
C ILE A 16 -8.37 4.52 -3.54
N SER A 17 -9.43 4.14 -4.23
CA SER A 17 -10.75 4.48 -3.75
C SER A 17 -11.23 3.53 -2.66
N ASP A 18 -10.74 2.30 -2.65
CA ASP A 18 -11.15 1.33 -1.64
C ASP A 18 -10.47 1.66 -0.31
N LYS A 19 -11.26 1.92 0.70
CA LYS A 19 -10.74 2.32 1.99
C LYS A 19 -9.90 1.22 2.64
N ASP A 20 -10.37 0.00 2.59
CA ASP A 20 -9.65 -1.13 3.17
C ASP A 20 -8.32 -1.35 2.47
N LYS A 21 -8.35 -1.26 1.16
CA LYS A 21 -7.16 -1.43 0.37
C LYS A 21 -6.14 -0.34 0.69
N ARG A 22 -6.61 0.89 0.80
CA ARG A 22 -5.74 2.01 1.12
C ARG A 22 -5.09 1.81 2.49
N SER A 23 -5.89 1.40 3.47
CA SER A 23 -5.38 1.17 4.80
C SER A 23 -4.33 0.06 4.80
N PHE A 24 -4.58 -0.98 4.03
CA PHE A 24 -3.65 -2.09 3.91
C PHE A 24 -2.29 -1.61 3.39
N TYR A 25 -2.31 -0.88 2.28
CA TYR A 25 -1.05 -0.43 1.70
C TYR A 25 -0.33 0.56 2.61
N GLU A 26 -1.09 1.37 3.31
CA GLU A 26 -0.49 2.32 4.23
C GLU A 26 0.29 1.59 5.33
N LYS A 27 -0.33 0.60 5.91
CA LYS A 27 0.32 -0.18 6.96
C LYS A 27 1.53 -0.93 6.44
N GLU A 28 1.40 -1.52 5.28
CA GLU A 28 2.51 -2.27 4.70
C GLU A 28 3.67 -1.34 4.40
N ALA A 29 3.38 -0.16 3.90
CA ALA A 29 4.43 0.79 3.58
C ALA A 29 5.20 1.18 4.83
N VAL A 30 4.52 1.38 5.92
CA VAL A 30 5.17 1.75 7.17
C VAL A 30 5.97 0.56 7.72
N ASN A 31 5.35 -0.60 7.77
CA ASN A 31 6.01 -1.77 8.33
C ASN A 31 7.18 -2.25 7.51
N ALA A 32 7.03 -2.24 6.21
CA ALA A 32 8.07 -2.74 5.33
C ALA A 32 9.06 -1.66 4.93
N GLY A 33 8.73 -0.41 5.22
CA GLY A 33 9.61 0.68 4.85
C GLY A 33 9.65 0.92 3.35
N TRP A 34 8.52 0.79 2.69
CA TRP A 34 8.46 0.99 1.25
C TRP A 34 8.72 2.44 0.89
N SER A 35 9.51 2.63 -0.16
CA SER A 35 9.66 3.95 -0.73
C SER A 35 8.45 4.19 -1.62
N VAL A 36 8.31 5.41 -2.12
CA VAL A 36 7.19 5.74 -3.01
C VAL A 36 7.19 4.81 -4.21
N ARG A 37 8.35 4.58 -4.77
CA ARG A 37 8.47 3.73 -5.93
C ARG A 37 8.01 2.31 -5.62
N GLU A 38 8.45 1.80 -4.49
CA GLU A 38 8.10 0.45 -4.11
C GLU A 38 6.60 0.33 -3.83
N MET A 39 6.05 1.31 -3.15
CA MET A 39 4.62 1.31 -2.87
C MET A 39 3.81 1.30 -4.16
N LYS A 40 4.20 2.14 -5.09
CA LYS A 40 3.50 2.21 -6.36
C LYS A 40 3.57 0.88 -7.09
N ARG A 41 4.72 0.24 -7.03
CA ARG A 41 4.89 -1.05 -7.66
C ARG A 41 3.99 -2.10 -7.04
N GLN A 42 3.88 -2.09 -5.72
CA GLN A 42 3.02 -3.06 -5.04
C GLN A 42 1.56 -2.83 -5.38
N ILE A 43 1.17 -1.58 -5.48
CA ILE A 43 -0.21 -1.28 -5.86
C ILE A 43 -0.47 -1.77 -7.28
N ASP A 44 0.46 -1.55 -8.18
CA ASP A 44 0.32 -1.98 -9.56
C ASP A 44 0.23 -3.49 -9.68
N SER A 45 0.92 -4.21 -8.80
CA SER A 45 0.93 -5.66 -8.88
C SER A 45 -0.31 -6.27 -8.25
N SER A 46 -1.20 -5.46 -7.74
CA SER A 46 -2.44 -5.93 -7.14
C SER A 46 -2.18 -6.83 -5.95
N LEU A 47 -1.22 -6.45 -5.14
CA LEU A 47 -0.85 -7.25 -3.99
C LEU A 47 -2.05 -7.53 -3.08
N PHE A 48 -2.84 -6.51 -2.83
CA PHE A 48 -3.99 -6.64 -1.95
C PHE A 48 -4.96 -7.70 -2.47
N GLU A 49 -5.28 -7.64 -3.74
CA GLU A 49 -6.19 -8.60 -4.36
C GLU A 49 -5.62 -10.00 -4.33
N ARG A 50 -4.34 -10.12 -4.57
CA ARG A 50 -3.71 -11.42 -4.56
C ARG A 50 -3.77 -12.06 -3.18
N LEU A 51 -3.56 -11.25 -2.15
CA LEU A 51 -3.63 -11.75 -0.79
C LEU A 51 -5.06 -12.15 -0.43
N LEU A 52 -6.03 -11.41 -0.91
CA LEU A 52 -7.42 -11.75 -0.67
C LEU A 52 -7.76 -13.10 -1.30
N LEU A 53 -7.31 -13.32 -2.51
CA LEU A 53 -7.56 -14.57 -3.19
C LEU A 53 -6.87 -15.71 -2.45
N SER A 54 -5.69 -15.44 -1.97
CA SER A 54 -4.92 -16.47 -1.30
C SER A 54 -5.59 -16.93 -0.01
N ARG A 55 -6.15 -16.00 0.74
CA ARG A 55 -6.74 -16.42 1.99
C ARG A 55 -8.21 -16.79 1.80
N GLY A 56 -8.75 -16.46 0.68
CA GLY A 56 -10.15 -16.76 0.45
C GLY A 56 -10.48 -18.18 0.34
N ASP A 57 -9.67 -19.02 0.29
CA ASP A 57 -9.99 -20.30 0.14
C ASP A 57 -9.95 -20.93 0.95
#